data_05b24057bd5cc0798b1174bfdcb67bdb
#
_entry.id   05b24057bd5cc0798b1174bfdcb67bdb
#
_cell.length_a   1.000
_cell.length_b   1.000
_cell.length_c   1.000
_cell.angle_alpha   90.00
_cell.angle_beta   90.00
_cell.angle_gamma   90.00
#
_symmetry.space_group_name_H-M   'P 1'
#
loop_
_entity.id
_entity.type
_entity.pdbx_description
1 polymer ?
#
loop_
_entity_poly.entity_id
_entity_poly.type
_entity_poly.pdbx_seq_one_letter_code
_entity_poly.pdbx_strand_id
1 'polypeptide(L)'
;MNKIKRIILNFISEEDDLVCFFICFLGKCIIICLIVYIFYSSIIDIYESYLDFNFSKQNIMEYYQKNNAYPTDINQLDKENLVTINGDMYIYNKDTDHLIEYIPVISEQGKIINFTVKIYDINCNFITKKNYKSEDLNS
;
A
#
# COMPACT_ATOMS: atom_id res chain seq x y z
N MET A 1 -47.38 15.27 46.28
CA MET A 1 -46.97 14.60 45.01
C MET A 1 -47.22 13.12 45.16
N ASN A 2 -48.06 12.51 44.30
CA ASN A 2 -48.55 11.13 44.44
C ASN A 2 -47.39 10.12 44.31
N LYS A 3 -47.33 9.15 45.24
CA LYS A 3 -46.29 8.09 45.29
C LYS A 3 -46.11 7.37 43.93
N ILE A 4 -47.21 7.20 43.19
CA ILE A 4 -47.23 6.63 41.83
C ILE A 4 -46.46 7.51 40.84
N LYS A 5 -46.62 8.83 40.89
CA LYS A 5 -45.94 9.76 39.97
C LYS A 5 -44.42 9.73 40.17
N ARG A 6 -43.94 9.51 41.40
CA ARG A 6 -42.53 9.37 41.72
C ARG A 6 -41.92 8.07 41.23
N ILE A 7 -42.68 6.97 41.27
CA ILE A 7 -42.27 5.65 40.74
C ILE A 7 -42.15 5.69 39.21
N ILE A 8 -43.10 6.33 38.52
CA ILE A 8 -43.09 6.47 37.07
C ILE A 8 -41.91 7.34 36.60
N LEU A 9 -41.61 8.45 37.31
CA LEU A 9 -40.49 9.33 36.99
C LEU A 9 -39.14 8.64 37.20
N ASN A 10 -38.98 7.83 38.23
CA ASN A 10 -37.76 7.05 38.44
C ASN A 10 -37.57 5.99 37.36
N PHE A 11 -38.64 5.31 36.95
CA PHE A 11 -38.58 4.28 35.88
C PHE A 11 -38.19 4.90 34.56
N ILE A 12 -38.77 6.03 34.18
CA ILE A 12 -38.39 6.77 32.94
C ILE A 12 -36.94 7.24 33.02
N SER A 13 -36.45 7.73 34.15
CA SER A 13 -35.05 8.14 34.32
C SER A 13 -34.06 6.98 34.19
N GLU A 14 -34.40 5.80 34.69
CA GLU A 14 -33.54 4.60 34.54
C GLU A 14 -33.52 4.09 33.09
N GLU A 15 -34.62 4.17 32.32
CA GLU A 15 -34.64 3.82 30.90
C GLU A 15 -33.81 4.79 30.06
N ASP A 16 -33.89 6.11 30.33
CA ASP A 16 -33.10 7.11 29.61
C ASP A 16 -31.61 6.93 29.88
N ASP A 17 -31.18 6.57 31.08
CA ASP A 17 -29.79 6.30 31.43
C ASP A 17 -29.30 5.02 30.70
N LEU A 18 -30.12 4.00 30.59
CA LEU A 18 -29.80 2.77 29.90
C LEU A 18 -29.64 3.01 28.39
N VAL A 19 -30.53 3.78 27.78
CA VAL A 19 -30.47 4.15 26.36
C VAL A 19 -29.20 4.98 26.09
N CYS A 20 -28.90 5.96 26.95
CA CYS A 20 -27.69 6.76 26.84
C CYS A 20 -26.41 5.90 26.93
N PHE A 21 -26.38 4.93 27.86
CA PHE A 21 -25.27 3.98 27.98
C PHE A 21 -25.10 3.13 26.71
N PHE A 22 -26.18 2.62 26.13
CA PHE A 22 -26.14 1.83 24.89
C PHE A 22 -25.62 2.66 23.71
N ILE A 23 -26.06 3.92 23.56
CA ILE A 23 -25.60 4.80 22.48
C ILE A 23 -24.09 5.08 22.64
N CYS A 24 -23.64 5.38 23.85
CA CYS A 24 -22.21 5.61 24.14
C CYS A 24 -21.38 4.35 23.90
N PHE A 25 -21.88 3.16 24.25
CA PHE A 25 -21.21 1.89 24.02
C PHE A 25 -21.08 1.59 22.53
N LEU A 26 -22.18 1.71 21.75
CA LEU A 26 -22.16 1.55 20.30
C LEU A 26 -21.20 2.52 19.61
N GLY A 27 -21.20 3.79 20.04
CA GLY A 27 -20.26 4.78 19.53
C GLY A 27 -18.79 4.37 19.73
N LYS A 28 -18.44 3.86 20.91
CA LYS A 28 -17.09 3.35 21.19
C LYS A 28 -16.75 2.12 20.33
N CYS A 29 -17.69 1.21 20.15
CA CYS A 29 -17.49 0.04 19.28
C CYS A 29 -17.22 0.45 17.83
N ILE A 30 -17.96 1.40 17.29
CA ILE A 30 -17.76 1.93 15.93
C ILE A 30 -16.38 2.55 15.79
N ILE A 31 -15.95 3.36 16.77
CA ILE A 31 -14.60 3.97 16.74
C ILE A 31 -13.52 2.91 16.75
N ILE A 32 -13.63 1.89 17.59
CA ILE A 32 -12.67 0.79 17.65
C ILE A 32 -12.62 0.04 16.30
N CYS A 33 -13.77 -0.26 15.71
CA CYS A 33 -13.84 -0.91 14.40
C CYS A 33 -13.18 -0.07 13.30
N LEU A 34 -13.37 1.25 13.30
CA LEU A 34 -12.72 2.16 12.35
C LEU A 34 -11.20 2.18 12.54
N ILE A 35 -10.71 2.22 13.77
CA ILE A 35 -9.28 2.18 14.07
C ILE A 35 -8.68 0.87 13.57
N VAL A 36 -9.31 -0.28 13.89
CA VAL A 36 -8.85 -1.60 13.43
C VAL A 36 -8.83 -1.67 11.90
N TYR A 37 -9.86 -1.14 11.23
CA TYR A 37 -9.93 -1.10 9.78
C TYR A 37 -8.77 -0.29 9.15
N ILE A 38 -8.47 0.90 9.71
CA ILE A 38 -7.36 1.74 9.23
C ILE A 38 -6.02 1.03 9.41
N PHE A 39 -5.78 0.41 10.58
CA PHE A 39 -4.56 -0.37 10.80
C PHE A 39 -4.44 -1.55 9.84
N TYR A 40 -5.51 -2.28 9.62
CA TYR A 40 -5.54 -3.43 8.72
C TYR A 40 -5.23 -3.02 7.27
N SER A 41 -5.86 -1.95 6.78
CA SER A 41 -5.58 -1.44 5.43
C SER A 41 -4.12 -1.00 5.28
N SER A 42 -3.56 -0.29 6.26
CA SER A 42 -2.15 0.13 6.24
C SER A 42 -1.17 -1.06 6.21
N ILE A 43 -1.49 -2.16 6.90
CA ILE A 43 -0.66 -3.37 6.87
C ILE A 43 -0.71 -4.03 5.49
N ILE A 44 -1.88 -4.06 4.85
CA ILE A 44 -2.03 -4.59 3.49
C ILE A 44 -1.18 -3.77 2.52
N ASP A 45 -1.28 -2.44 2.52
CA ASP A 45 -0.52 -1.56 1.63
C ASP A 45 1.00 -1.76 1.76
N ILE A 46 1.50 -1.94 3.00
CA ILE A 46 2.91 -2.24 3.27
C ILE A 46 3.30 -3.60 2.71
N TYR A 47 2.45 -4.61 2.90
CA TYR A 47 2.71 -5.97 2.42
C TYR A 47 2.71 -6.04 0.88
N GLU A 48 1.74 -5.42 0.22
CA GLU A 48 1.66 -5.35 -1.24
C GLU A 48 2.87 -4.61 -1.81
N SER A 49 3.26 -3.48 -1.22
CA SER A 49 4.47 -2.77 -1.61
C SER A 49 5.74 -3.63 -1.48
N TYR A 50 5.81 -4.45 -0.44
CA TYR A 50 6.93 -5.40 -0.28
C TYR A 50 6.95 -6.46 -1.38
N LEU A 51 5.79 -6.99 -1.78
CA LEU A 51 5.68 -7.93 -2.90
C LEU A 51 6.13 -7.29 -4.21
N ASP A 52 5.73 -6.05 -4.50
CA ASP A 52 6.12 -5.31 -5.70
C ASP A 52 7.63 -5.07 -5.76
N PHE A 53 8.24 -4.70 -4.63
CA PHE A 53 9.69 -4.52 -4.58
C PHE A 53 10.45 -5.84 -4.80
N ASN A 54 9.95 -6.96 -4.28
CA ASN A 54 10.55 -8.27 -4.52
C ASN A 54 10.39 -8.71 -5.97
N PHE A 55 9.20 -8.54 -6.55
CA PHE A 55 8.93 -8.81 -7.95
C PHE A 55 9.86 -8.00 -8.86
N SER A 56 10.00 -6.70 -8.61
CA SER A 56 10.90 -5.83 -9.36
C SER A 56 12.36 -6.24 -9.23
N LYS A 57 12.79 -6.54 -7.99
CA LYS A 57 14.16 -7.01 -7.72
C LYS A 57 14.45 -8.29 -8.49
N GLN A 58 13.53 -9.25 -8.48
CA GLN A 58 13.68 -10.50 -9.20
C GLN A 58 13.86 -10.29 -10.70
N ASN A 59 12.99 -9.50 -11.35
CA ASN A 59 13.08 -9.18 -12.77
C ASN A 59 14.41 -8.51 -13.14
N ILE A 60 14.88 -7.56 -12.33
CA ILE A 60 16.16 -6.88 -12.53
C ILE A 60 17.33 -7.87 -12.40
N MET A 61 17.28 -8.75 -11.40
CA MET A 61 18.33 -9.76 -11.20
C MET A 61 18.34 -10.81 -12.30
N GLU A 62 17.21 -11.27 -12.78
CA GLU A 62 17.12 -12.18 -13.92
C GLU A 62 17.71 -11.56 -15.18
N TYR A 63 17.42 -10.29 -15.43
CA TYR A 63 18.04 -9.56 -16.53
C TYR A 63 19.56 -9.49 -16.38
N TYR A 64 20.04 -9.15 -15.17
CA TYR A 64 21.46 -9.05 -14.87
C TYR A 64 22.18 -10.39 -15.08
N GLN A 65 21.61 -11.48 -14.60
CA GLN A 65 22.18 -12.82 -14.77
C GLN A 65 22.29 -13.23 -16.24
N LYS A 66 21.34 -12.83 -17.09
CA LYS A 66 21.35 -13.13 -18.52
C LYS A 66 22.32 -12.26 -19.31
N ASN A 67 22.46 -10.99 -18.95
CA ASN A 67 23.14 -9.99 -19.76
C ASN A 67 24.47 -9.50 -19.15
N ASN A 68 24.78 -9.87 -17.92
CA ASN A 68 25.90 -9.36 -17.11
C ASN A 68 25.93 -7.82 -17.01
N ALA A 69 24.77 -7.19 -17.09
CA ALA A 69 24.55 -5.75 -17.01
C ALA A 69 23.15 -5.46 -16.49
N TYR A 70 22.96 -4.35 -15.78
CA TYR A 70 21.64 -3.90 -15.35
C TYR A 70 20.85 -3.31 -16.52
N PRO A 71 19.52 -3.42 -16.53
CA PRO A 71 18.69 -2.86 -17.58
C PRO A 71 18.80 -1.33 -17.62
N THR A 72 18.98 -0.76 -18.80
CA THR A 72 19.04 0.68 -19.02
C THR A 72 17.66 1.29 -19.25
N ASP A 73 16.67 0.45 -19.48
CA ASP A 73 15.31 0.84 -19.79
C ASP A 73 14.34 -0.22 -19.26
N ILE A 74 13.12 0.20 -18.87
CA ILE A 74 12.06 -0.67 -18.38
C ILE A 74 11.63 -1.71 -19.41
N ASN A 75 11.74 -1.39 -20.72
CA ASN A 75 11.46 -2.30 -21.85
C ASN A 75 12.33 -3.55 -21.88
N GLN A 76 13.45 -3.52 -21.18
CA GLN A 76 14.38 -4.64 -21.11
C GLN A 76 14.02 -5.65 -20.01
N LEU A 77 13.11 -5.28 -19.11
CA LEU A 77 12.67 -6.12 -18.01
C LEU A 77 11.61 -7.13 -18.48
N ASP A 78 10.43 -7.04 -17.98
CA ASP A 78 9.36 -8.01 -18.24
C ASP A 78 8.46 -7.53 -19.39
N LYS A 79 8.68 -8.07 -20.61
CA LYS A 79 7.91 -7.67 -21.80
C LYS A 79 6.44 -8.12 -21.76
N GLU A 80 6.12 -9.16 -21.00
CA GLU A 80 4.77 -9.71 -20.96
C GLU A 80 3.81 -8.86 -20.12
N ASN A 81 4.36 -8.16 -19.14
CA ASN A 81 3.59 -7.33 -18.20
C ASN A 81 3.80 -5.80 -18.41
N LEU A 82 4.45 -5.40 -19.50
CA LEU A 82 4.60 -3.99 -19.86
C LEU A 82 3.27 -3.40 -20.30
N VAL A 83 2.92 -2.27 -19.70
CA VAL A 83 1.74 -1.45 -20.03
C VAL A 83 2.16 -0.01 -20.26
N THR A 84 1.46 0.68 -21.18
CA THR A 84 1.67 2.11 -21.44
C THR A 84 0.43 2.88 -21.00
N ILE A 85 0.61 3.85 -20.10
CA ILE A 85 -0.46 4.70 -19.58
C ILE A 85 0.00 6.15 -19.72
N ASN A 86 -0.80 6.96 -20.41
CA ASN A 86 -0.52 8.39 -20.69
C ASN A 86 0.84 8.67 -21.36
N GLY A 87 1.42 7.69 -22.03
CA GLY A 87 2.73 7.81 -22.69
C GLY A 87 3.90 7.31 -21.85
N ASP A 88 3.72 7.03 -20.58
CA ASP A 88 4.70 6.43 -19.69
C ASP A 88 4.55 4.91 -19.65
N MET A 89 5.67 4.21 -19.48
CA MET A 89 5.71 2.76 -19.42
C MET A 89 5.88 2.26 -17.99
N TYR A 90 5.11 1.23 -17.67
CA TYR A 90 5.10 0.56 -16.37
C TYR A 90 5.11 -0.95 -16.54
N ILE A 91 5.59 -1.65 -15.53
CA ILE A 91 5.36 -3.08 -15.37
C ILE A 91 4.12 -3.25 -14.50
N TYR A 92 3.12 -3.95 -15.01
CA TYR A 92 1.91 -4.24 -14.25
C TYR A 92 2.08 -5.53 -13.44
N ASN A 93 1.99 -5.43 -12.12
CA ASN A 93 1.97 -6.59 -11.23
C ASN A 93 0.53 -7.06 -10.99
N LYS A 94 0.19 -8.22 -11.53
CA LYS A 94 -1.17 -8.80 -11.44
C LYS A 94 -1.54 -9.25 -10.03
N ASP A 95 -0.55 -9.52 -9.18
CA ASP A 95 -0.78 -10.04 -7.83
C ASP A 95 -1.19 -8.94 -6.85
N THR A 96 -0.75 -7.70 -7.10
CA THR A 96 -1.01 -6.54 -6.27
C THR A 96 -1.91 -5.50 -6.93
N ASP A 97 -2.17 -5.64 -8.24
CA ASP A 97 -2.88 -4.66 -9.08
C ASP A 97 -2.17 -3.29 -9.15
N HIS A 98 -0.83 -3.31 -9.04
CA HIS A 98 0.01 -2.12 -9.02
C HIS A 98 0.82 -1.94 -10.31
N LEU A 99 1.17 -0.67 -10.57
CA LEU A 99 2.05 -0.24 -11.64
C LEU A 99 3.45 0.06 -11.08
N ILE A 100 4.48 -0.45 -11.72
CA ILE A 100 5.87 -0.34 -11.30
C ILE A 100 6.65 0.46 -12.33
N GLU A 101 7.26 1.55 -11.91
CA GLU A 101 8.20 2.37 -12.69
C GLU A 101 9.64 2.05 -12.29
N TYR A 102 10.49 1.79 -13.27
CA TYR A 102 11.92 1.58 -13.09
C TYR A 102 12.71 2.77 -13.63
N ILE A 103 13.53 3.39 -12.81
CA ILE A 103 14.32 4.57 -13.14
C ILE A 103 15.79 4.27 -12.88
N PRO A 104 16.59 3.96 -13.90
CA PRO A 104 18.02 3.76 -13.76
C PRO A 104 18.76 5.10 -13.60
N VAL A 105 19.81 5.11 -12.79
CA VAL A 105 20.78 6.21 -12.70
C VAL A 105 22.08 5.76 -13.36
N ILE A 106 22.40 6.39 -14.48
CA ILE A 106 23.54 6.03 -15.32
C ILE A 106 24.72 6.96 -14.99
N SER A 107 25.90 6.40 -14.79
CA SER A 107 27.13 7.16 -14.61
C SER A 107 27.59 7.80 -15.92
N GLU A 108 28.55 8.75 -15.86
CA GLU A 108 29.18 9.35 -17.03
C GLU A 108 29.83 8.30 -17.94
N GLN A 109 30.21 7.15 -17.43
CA GLN A 109 30.77 6.02 -18.16
C GLN A 109 29.73 5.07 -18.77
N GLY A 110 28.43 5.40 -18.69
CA GLY A 110 27.34 4.59 -19.22
C GLY A 110 26.98 3.36 -18.37
N LYS A 111 27.53 3.23 -17.15
CA LYS A 111 27.20 2.13 -16.23
C LYS A 111 26.07 2.54 -15.29
N ILE A 112 25.15 1.62 -15.02
CA ILE A 112 24.12 1.83 -14.00
C ILE A 112 24.76 1.64 -12.64
N ILE A 113 24.68 2.70 -11.82
CA ILE A 113 25.23 2.75 -10.47
C ILE A 113 24.14 2.59 -9.40
N ASN A 114 22.96 3.10 -9.69
CA ASN A 114 21.80 3.04 -8.82
C ASN A 114 20.53 2.92 -9.68
N PHE A 115 19.43 2.54 -9.06
CA PHE A 115 18.13 2.65 -9.69
C PHE A 115 17.03 2.86 -8.62
N THR A 116 15.93 3.45 -9.04
CA THR A 116 14.76 3.67 -8.21
C THR A 116 13.60 2.86 -8.77
N VAL A 117 12.92 2.14 -7.91
CA VAL A 117 11.63 1.52 -8.20
C VAL A 117 10.55 2.35 -7.52
N LYS A 118 9.56 2.81 -8.29
CA LYS A 118 8.38 3.49 -7.76
C LYS A 118 7.15 2.64 -8.03
N ILE A 119 6.22 2.66 -7.10
CA ILE A 119 4.98 1.90 -7.14
C ILE A 119 3.81 2.87 -7.16
N TYR A 120 2.86 2.60 -8.03
CA TYR A 120 1.63 3.36 -8.23
C TYR A 120 0.43 2.42 -8.19
N ASP A 121 -0.74 2.93 -7.81
CA ASP A 121 -2.00 2.22 -8.03
C ASP A 121 -2.37 2.21 -9.53
N ILE A 122 -3.42 1.45 -9.88
CA ILE A 122 -3.89 1.36 -11.28
C ILE A 122 -4.37 2.70 -11.86
N ASN A 123 -4.68 3.69 -11.03
CA ASN A 123 -5.05 5.04 -11.42
C ASN A 123 -3.84 5.99 -11.54
N CYS A 124 -2.62 5.47 -11.47
CA CYS A 124 -1.36 6.20 -11.47
C CYS A 124 -1.14 7.11 -10.26
N ASN A 125 -1.79 6.86 -9.13
CA ASN A 125 -1.48 7.55 -7.88
C ASN A 125 -0.23 6.93 -7.26
N PHE A 126 0.72 7.79 -6.88
CA PHE A 126 1.97 7.35 -6.25
C PHE A 126 1.71 6.73 -4.88
N ILE A 127 2.23 5.52 -4.66
CA ILE A 127 2.15 4.79 -3.39
C ILE A 127 3.47 4.94 -2.63
N THR A 128 4.57 4.44 -3.20
CA THR A 128 5.86 4.42 -2.52
C THR A 128 7.03 4.28 -3.50
N LYS A 129 8.26 4.42 -2.99
CA LYS A 129 9.49 4.21 -3.76
C LYS A 129 10.60 3.57 -2.93
N LYS A 130 11.49 2.85 -3.60
CA LYS A 130 12.71 2.32 -3.02
C LYS A 130 13.91 2.57 -3.93
N ASN A 131 15.01 3.05 -3.35
CA ASN A 131 16.27 3.23 -4.04
C ASN A 131 17.17 2.04 -3.78
N TYR A 132 17.81 1.54 -4.83
CA TYR A 132 18.75 0.44 -4.76
C TYR A 132 20.12 0.91 -5.28
N LYS A 133 21.18 0.48 -4.61
CA LYS A 133 22.52 0.55 -5.15
C LYS A 133 22.82 -0.74 -5.90
N SER A 134 23.56 -0.64 -7.01
CA SER A 134 23.97 -1.83 -7.76
C SER A 134 24.80 -2.83 -6.91
N GLU A 135 25.48 -2.32 -5.88
CA GLU A 135 26.25 -3.11 -4.92
C GLU A 135 25.36 -3.98 -4.00
N ASP A 136 24.16 -3.48 -3.63
CA ASP A 136 23.25 -4.14 -2.69
C ASP A 136 22.54 -5.38 -3.28
N LEU A 137 22.63 -5.56 -4.60
CA LEU A 137 21.98 -6.68 -5.28
C LEU A 137 22.90 -7.90 -5.41
N ASN A 138 24.19 -7.74 -5.21
CA ASN A 138 25.19 -8.81 -5.31
C ASN A 138 25.49 -9.47 -3.95
N SER A 139 24.81 -9.03 -2.90
CA SER A 139 24.81 -9.61 -1.56
C SER A 139 23.57 -10.49 -1.33
#